data_025d72dad96f6ab21e6ac17c960bd853
#
_entry.id   025d72dad96f6ab21e6ac17c960bd853
#
_cell.length_a   1.000
_cell.length_b   1.000
_cell.length_c   1.000
_cell.angle_alpha   90.00
_cell.angle_beta   90.00
_cell.angle_gamma   90.00
#
_symmetry.space_group_name_H-M   'P 1'
#
loop_
_entity.id
_entity.type
_entity.pdbx_description
1 polymer ?
#
loop_
_entity_poly.entity_id
_entity_poly.type
_entity_poly.pdbx_seq_one_letter_code
_entity_poly.pdbx_strand_id
1 'polypeptide(L)'
;PLPELTERPEPTVEERAPNPVVDLAAAALEASAKMEDVANFETNSNSIANQDIEWYNKGVGLIEDKKYREALSCFDRALPSFAGDDEMVIRILNGRGNALYYLEDYPKCVESYHKAMVINPKGVQGKTLYNMGTAYAEMQRFGDAIKCFEQAIPRGLDKDQQKLAKEQIRRCNILLKEQQRKMS
;
A
#
# COMPACT_ATOMS: atom_id res chain seq x y z
N PRO A 1 -31.40 6.37 -33.92
CA PRO A 1 -30.59 5.34 -33.26
C PRO A 1 -29.35 5.98 -32.68
N LEU A 2 -29.23 5.88 -31.34
CA LEU A 2 -28.02 6.28 -30.61
C LEU A 2 -26.91 5.28 -30.95
N PRO A 3 -25.65 5.71 -31.18
CA PRO A 3 -24.58 4.79 -31.39
C PRO A 3 -24.37 3.98 -30.08
N GLU A 4 -24.30 2.67 -30.19
CA GLU A 4 -23.91 1.79 -29.12
C GLU A 4 -22.55 2.26 -28.58
N LEU A 5 -22.52 2.60 -27.32
CA LEU A 5 -21.28 2.78 -26.56
C LEU A 5 -20.61 1.39 -26.53
N THR A 6 -19.65 1.20 -27.40
CA THR A 6 -18.73 0.07 -27.27
C THR A 6 -18.01 0.26 -25.94
N GLU A 7 -18.34 -0.59 -24.99
CA GLU A 7 -17.59 -0.70 -23.74
C GLU A 7 -16.12 -0.89 -24.10
N ARG A 8 -15.29 0.08 -23.74
CA ARG A 8 -13.85 -0.12 -23.79
C ARG A 8 -13.54 -1.28 -22.85
N PRO A 9 -12.83 -2.31 -23.31
CA PRO A 9 -12.36 -3.34 -22.40
C PRO A 9 -11.58 -2.65 -21.28
N GLU A 10 -11.86 -3.05 -20.04
CA GLU A 10 -11.07 -2.56 -18.90
C GLU A 10 -9.60 -2.92 -19.12
N PRO A 11 -8.66 -1.99 -18.89
CA PRO A 11 -7.25 -2.27 -19.08
C PRO A 11 -6.84 -3.44 -18.19
N THR A 12 -6.14 -4.39 -18.77
CA THR A 12 -5.56 -5.51 -18.02
C THR A 12 -4.54 -5.00 -17.01
N VAL A 13 -4.27 -5.78 -15.96
CA VAL A 13 -3.32 -5.43 -14.88
C VAL A 13 -1.95 -4.98 -15.44
N GLU A 14 -1.56 -5.50 -16.61
CA GLU A 14 -0.29 -5.14 -17.27
C GLU A 14 -0.30 -3.76 -17.93
N GLU A 15 -1.46 -3.22 -18.25
CA GLU A 15 -1.60 -1.90 -18.91
C GLU A 15 -1.77 -0.73 -17.94
N ARG A 16 -1.95 -1.00 -16.66
CA ARG A 16 -2.04 0.04 -15.65
C ARG A 16 -0.70 0.70 -15.43
N ALA A 17 -0.62 2.00 -15.66
CA ALA A 17 0.56 2.77 -15.30
C ALA A 17 0.85 2.59 -13.79
N PRO A 18 2.10 2.29 -13.40
CA PRO A 18 2.45 2.10 -12.00
C PRO A 18 2.10 3.35 -11.18
N ASN A 19 1.57 3.14 -9.98
CA ASN A 19 1.33 4.26 -9.06
C ASN A 19 2.67 4.65 -8.43
N PRO A 20 3.20 5.84 -8.72
CA PRO A 20 4.54 6.21 -8.29
C PRO A 20 4.68 6.27 -6.76
N VAL A 21 3.59 6.49 -6.02
CA VAL A 21 3.65 6.51 -4.56
C VAL A 21 3.68 5.11 -3.97
N VAL A 22 2.95 4.17 -4.56
CA VAL A 22 3.02 2.74 -4.16
C VAL A 22 4.40 2.18 -4.48
N ASP A 23 4.97 2.51 -5.63
CA ASP A 23 6.31 2.07 -6.01
C ASP A 23 7.39 2.66 -5.09
N LEU A 24 7.25 3.94 -4.69
CA LEU A 24 8.11 4.57 -3.70
C LEU A 24 7.97 3.95 -2.31
N ALA A 25 6.77 3.54 -1.92
CA ALA A 25 6.54 2.86 -0.66
C ALA A 25 7.20 1.48 -0.64
N ALA A 26 7.12 0.72 -1.74
CA ALA A 26 7.82 -0.56 -1.90
C ALA A 26 9.34 -0.38 -1.84
N ALA A 27 9.88 0.63 -2.53
CA ALA A 27 11.31 0.96 -2.50
C ALA A 27 11.78 1.41 -1.10
N ALA A 28 10.96 2.16 -0.37
CA ALA A 28 11.27 2.57 1.00
C ALA A 28 11.29 1.38 1.97
N LEU A 29 10.39 0.41 1.80
CA LEU A 29 10.39 -0.84 2.57
C LEU A 29 11.64 -1.67 2.28
N GLU A 30 12.03 -1.76 1.03
CA GLU A 30 13.24 -2.46 0.62
C GLU A 30 14.52 -1.80 1.18
N ALA A 31 14.64 -0.48 1.06
CA ALA A 31 15.76 0.26 1.62
C ALA A 31 15.88 0.08 3.14
N SER A 32 14.73 0.06 3.84
CA SER A 32 14.66 -0.21 5.28
C SER A 32 15.12 -1.62 5.62
N ALA A 33 14.70 -2.63 4.86
CA ALA A 33 15.14 -4.01 5.03
C ALA A 33 16.66 -4.17 4.84
N LYS A 34 17.22 -3.56 3.79
CA LYS A 34 18.68 -3.59 3.52
C LYS A 34 19.51 -2.94 4.63
N MET A 35 19.00 -1.90 5.27
CA MET A 35 19.70 -1.25 6.39
C MET A 35 19.73 -2.14 7.65
N GLU A 36 18.73 -2.99 7.84
CA GLU A 36 18.68 -3.93 8.97
C GLU A 36 19.59 -5.13 8.79
N ASP A 37 19.78 -5.59 7.57
CA ASP A 37 20.74 -6.67 7.27
C ASP A 37 22.16 -6.31 7.69
N VAL A 38 22.53 -5.04 7.63
CA VAL A 38 23.85 -4.54 8.07
C VAL A 38 23.95 -4.49 9.60
N ALA A 39 22.86 -4.19 10.29
CA ALA A 39 22.84 -4.11 11.75
C ALA A 39 22.78 -5.47 12.46
N ASN A 40 22.23 -6.48 11.80
CA ASN A 40 22.04 -7.83 12.37
C ASN A 40 23.26 -8.75 12.27
N PHE A 41 24.37 -8.29 11.67
CA PHE A 41 25.58 -9.12 11.52
C PHE A 41 26.29 -9.42 12.86
N GLU A 42 25.92 -8.73 13.95
CA GLU A 42 26.63 -8.86 15.24
C GLU A 42 25.92 -9.71 16.32
N THR A 43 24.72 -10.23 16.09
CA THR A 43 24.04 -11.07 17.11
C THR A 43 23.80 -12.50 16.64
N ASN A 44 24.79 -13.32 16.90
CA ASN A 44 24.78 -14.76 16.72
C ASN A 44 23.96 -15.46 17.83
N SER A 45 22.62 -15.30 17.80
CA SER A 45 21.76 -16.13 18.65
C SER A 45 20.28 -16.03 18.21
N ASN A 46 19.92 -16.74 17.18
CA ASN A 46 18.57 -17.31 16.96
C ASN A 46 18.38 -17.65 15.49
N SER A 47 18.66 -18.89 15.13
CA SER A 47 18.41 -19.40 13.77
C SER A 47 16.95 -19.31 13.32
N ILE A 48 16.01 -19.24 14.25
CA ILE A 48 14.57 -19.13 13.99
C ILE A 48 14.21 -17.68 13.62
N ALA A 49 14.68 -16.69 14.39
CA ALA A 49 14.46 -15.27 14.12
C ALA A 49 15.06 -14.84 12.77
N ASN A 50 16.20 -15.40 12.38
CA ASN A 50 16.82 -15.13 11.09
C ASN A 50 16.00 -15.64 9.90
N GLN A 51 15.36 -16.81 10.02
CA GLN A 51 14.48 -17.35 8.97
C GLN A 51 13.24 -16.48 8.75
N ASP A 52 12.69 -15.91 9.80
CA ASP A 52 11.49 -15.06 9.71
C ASP A 52 11.79 -13.71 9.07
N ILE A 53 12.95 -13.12 9.38
CA ILE A 53 13.46 -11.92 8.68
C ILE A 53 13.72 -12.22 7.19
N GLU A 54 14.26 -13.38 6.87
CA GLU A 54 14.45 -13.81 5.48
C GLU A 54 13.15 -13.90 4.71
N TRP A 55 12.05 -14.37 5.33
CA TRP A 55 10.73 -14.38 4.68
C TRP A 55 10.22 -12.97 4.39
N TYR A 56 10.41 -12.04 5.31
CA TYR A 56 10.07 -10.65 5.08
C TYR A 56 10.88 -10.05 3.93
N ASN A 57 12.19 -10.19 3.95
CA ASN A 57 13.10 -9.67 2.92
C ASN A 57 12.78 -10.29 1.55
N LYS A 58 12.48 -11.58 1.51
CA LYS A 58 12.04 -12.26 0.28
C LYS A 58 10.74 -11.67 -0.26
N GLY A 59 9.78 -11.38 0.63
CA GLY A 59 8.52 -10.73 0.25
C GLY A 59 8.75 -9.36 -0.40
N VAL A 60 9.62 -8.55 0.17
CA VAL A 60 9.99 -7.22 -0.38
C VAL A 60 10.60 -7.36 -1.78
N GLY A 61 11.56 -8.27 -1.96
CA GLY A 61 12.18 -8.53 -3.26
C GLY A 61 11.18 -9.04 -4.32
N LEU A 62 10.22 -9.87 -3.90
CA LEU A 62 9.18 -10.38 -4.79
C LEU A 62 8.21 -9.28 -5.27
N ILE A 63 7.96 -8.24 -4.46
CA ILE A 63 7.20 -7.07 -4.92
C ILE A 63 7.94 -6.36 -6.06
N GLU A 64 9.26 -6.18 -5.95
CA GLU A 64 10.08 -5.60 -7.02
C GLU A 64 10.02 -6.41 -8.30
N ASP A 65 10.06 -7.73 -8.17
CA ASP A 65 9.94 -8.67 -9.29
C ASP A 65 8.50 -8.81 -9.80
N LYS A 66 7.57 -8.04 -9.26
CA LYS A 66 6.13 -8.08 -9.60
C LYS A 66 5.46 -9.43 -9.35
N LYS A 67 6.03 -10.23 -8.45
CA LYS A 67 5.48 -11.52 -8.01
C LYS A 67 4.64 -11.36 -6.74
N TYR A 68 3.51 -10.68 -6.90
CA TYR A 68 2.72 -10.18 -5.77
C TYR A 68 2.06 -11.28 -4.93
N ARG A 69 1.60 -12.38 -5.55
CA ARG A 69 1.03 -13.52 -4.81
C ARG A 69 2.06 -14.22 -3.95
N GLU A 70 3.25 -14.41 -4.49
CA GLU A 70 4.35 -15.01 -3.75
C GLU A 70 4.83 -14.08 -2.62
N ALA A 71 4.89 -12.77 -2.89
CA ALA A 71 5.21 -11.77 -1.86
C ALA A 71 4.18 -11.81 -0.72
N LEU A 72 2.90 -11.85 -1.02
CA LEU A 72 1.83 -11.96 -0.03
C LEU A 72 2.00 -13.19 0.85
N SER A 73 2.29 -14.35 0.27
CA SER A 73 2.56 -15.58 1.00
C SER A 73 3.75 -15.46 1.94
N CYS A 74 4.82 -14.77 1.51
CA CYS A 74 5.99 -14.53 2.35
C CYS A 74 5.67 -13.63 3.55
N PHE A 75 4.90 -12.56 3.34
CA PHE A 75 4.47 -11.68 4.42
C PHE A 75 3.53 -12.38 5.41
N ASP A 76 2.58 -13.15 4.91
CA ASP A 76 1.66 -13.93 5.76
C ASP A 76 2.40 -14.99 6.58
N ARG A 77 3.47 -15.54 6.05
CA ARG A 77 4.33 -16.48 6.74
C ARG A 77 5.19 -15.82 7.82
N ALA A 78 5.70 -14.61 7.55
CA ALA A 78 6.54 -13.88 8.48
C ALA A 78 5.74 -13.31 9.67
N LEU A 79 4.50 -12.86 9.44
CA LEU A 79 3.72 -12.09 10.39
C LEU A 79 3.59 -12.74 11.79
N PRO A 80 3.23 -14.02 11.94
CA PRO A 80 3.04 -14.63 13.26
C PRO A 80 4.31 -14.63 14.13
N SER A 81 5.48 -14.70 13.52
CA SER A 81 6.76 -14.77 14.22
C SER A 81 7.18 -13.48 14.87
N PHE A 82 6.62 -12.35 14.44
CA PHE A 82 6.90 -11.03 14.96
C PHE A 82 5.82 -10.50 15.90
N ALA A 83 4.95 -11.37 16.41
CA ALA A 83 3.95 -10.99 17.41
C ALA A 83 4.65 -10.36 18.63
N GLY A 84 4.26 -9.11 18.97
CA GLY A 84 4.90 -8.34 20.05
C GLY A 84 6.02 -7.39 19.58
N ASP A 85 6.51 -7.52 18.35
CA ASP A 85 7.39 -6.53 17.71
C ASP A 85 6.58 -5.61 16.80
N ASP A 86 6.06 -4.54 17.38
CA ASP A 86 5.16 -3.62 16.68
C ASP A 86 5.78 -3.03 15.42
N GLU A 87 7.07 -2.72 15.44
CA GLU A 87 7.75 -2.15 14.28
C GLU A 87 7.78 -3.13 13.10
N MET A 88 8.16 -4.37 13.35
CA MET A 88 8.17 -5.40 12.31
C MET A 88 6.77 -5.77 11.84
N VAL A 89 5.79 -5.85 12.74
CA VAL A 89 4.40 -6.09 12.38
C VAL A 89 3.87 -4.99 11.45
N ILE A 90 4.15 -3.74 11.74
CA ILE A 90 3.76 -2.60 10.88
C ILE A 90 4.40 -2.72 9.49
N ARG A 91 5.69 -3.03 9.41
CA ARG A 91 6.39 -3.21 8.13
C ARG A 91 5.81 -4.34 7.30
N ILE A 92 5.54 -5.48 7.92
CA ILE A 92 4.94 -6.64 7.26
C ILE A 92 3.54 -6.32 6.77
N LEU A 93 2.72 -5.66 7.59
CA LEU A 93 1.37 -5.25 7.20
C LEU A 93 1.37 -4.23 6.05
N ASN A 94 2.32 -3.31 6.03
CA ASN A 94 2.49 -2.37 4.92
C ASN A 94 2.91 -3.09 3.64
N GLY A 95 3.86 -4.01 3.72
CA GLY A 95 4.26 -4.85 2.59
C GLY A 95 3.11 -5.71 2.05
N ARG A 96 2.36 -6.31 2.97
CA ARG A 96 1.14 -7.07 2.65
C ARG A 96 0.10 -6.21 1.95
N GLY A 97 -0.14 -5.00 2.45
CA GLY A 97 -1.03 -4.03 1.83
C GLY A 97 -0.59 -3.66 0.41
N ASN A 98 0.70 -3.44 0.19
CA ASN A 98 1.25 -3.15 -1.14
C ASN A 98 1.03 -4.33 -2.11
N ALA A 99 1.31 -5.55 -1.69
CA ALA A 99 1.06 -6.74 -2.52
C ALA A 99 -0.43 -6.87 -2.89
N LEU A 100 -1.31 -6.68 -1.92
CA LEU A 100 -2.77 -6.73 -2.13
C LEU A 100 -3.26 -5.61 -3.05
N TYR A 101 -2.66 -4.43 -2.98
CA TYR A 101 -2.96 -3.34 -3.90
C TYR A 101 -2.70 -3.74 -5.36
N TYR A 102 -1.52 -4.29 -5.63
CA TYR A 102 -1.17 -4.75 -6.98
C TYR A 102 -2.00 -5.95 -7.46
N LEU A 103 -2.47 -6.78 -6.53
CA LEU A 103 -3.41 -7.86 -6.82
C LEU A 103 -4.86 -7.37 -6.99
N GLU A 104 -5.09 -6.06 -6.85
CA GLU A 104 -6.41 -5.43 -6.92
C GLU A 104 -7.41 -5.93 -5.86
N ASP A 105 -6.92 -6.54 -4.80
CA ASP A 105 -7.73 -6.87 -3.62
C ASP A 105 -7.75 -5.67 -2.67
N TYR A 106 -8.45 -4.63 -3.10
CA TYR A 106 -8.50 -3.34 -2.39
C TYR A 106 -9.11 -3.44 -0.99
N PRO A 107 -10.18 -4.21 -0.74
CA PRO A 107 -10.72 -4.39 0.61
C PRO A 107 -9.69 -4.94 1.59
N LYS A 108 -8.96 -5.99 1.23
CA LYS A 108 -7.90 -6.56 2.06
C LYS A 108 -6.67 -5.67 2.16
N CYS A 109 -6.35 -4.93 1.09
CA CYS A 109 -5.31 -3.92 1.08
C CYS A 109 -5.55 -2.87 2.17
N VAL A 110 -6.74 -2.26 2.17
CA VAL A 110 -7.14 -1.26 3.17
C VAL A 110 -7.17 -1.85 4.58
N GLU A 111 -7.67 -3.06 4.74
CA GLU A 111 -7.65 -3.76 6.03
C GLU A 111 -6.22 -3.91 6.56
N SER A 112 -5.28 -4.32 5.72
CA SER A 112 -3.89 -4.50 6.11
C SER A 112 -3.23 -3.19 6.56
N TYR A 113 -3.40 -2.12 5.78
CA TYR A 113 -2.91 -0.79 6.17
C TYR A 113 -3.57 -0.27 7.43
N HIS A 114 -4.88 -0.50 7.59
CA HIS A 114 -5.60 -0.07 8.79
C HIS A 114 -5.11 -0.79 10.04
N LYS A 115 -4.83 -2.07 9.97
CA LYS A 115 -4.22 -2.82 11.09
C LYS A 115 -2.88 -2.22 11.51
N ALA A 116 -2.04 -1.83 10.55
CA ALA A 116 -0.78 -1.14 10.84
C ALA A 116 -1.01 0.20 11.55
N MET A 117 -2.01 0.97 11.11
CA MET A 117 -2.36 2.26 11.71
C MET A 117 -2.89 2.12 13.14
N VAL A 118 -3.64 1.08 13.45
CA VAL A 118 -4.16 0.81 14.81
C VAL A 118 -3.02 0.55 15.79
N ILE A 119 -1.95 -0.11 15.35
CA ILE A 119 -0.78 -0.40 16.20
C ILE A 119 -0.06 0.90 16.57
N ASN A 120 0.17 1.79 15.62
CA ASN A 120 0.82 3.08 15.86
C ASN A 120 0.18 4.20 15.03
N PRO A 121 -0.90 4.83 15.51
CA PRO A 121 -1.58 5.90 14.78
C PRO A 121 -0.70 7.14 14.53
N LYS A 122 0.23 7.43 15.44
CA LYS A 122 1.13 8.58 15.33
C LYS A 122 2.28 8.33 14.36
N GLY A 123 2.66 7.09 14.17
CA GLY A 123 3.73 6.67 13.26
C GLY A 123 3.27 6.47 11.82
N VAL A 124 2.01 6.71 11.51
CA VAL A 124 1.48 6.54 10.15
C VAL A 124 2.13 7.55 9.20
N GLN A 125 2.78 7.02 8.18
CA GLN A 125 3.41 7.82 7.14
C GLN A 125 2.38 8.30 6.10
N GLY A 126 2.63 9.48 5.53
CA GLY A 126 1.80 10.01 4.46
C GLY A 126 1.68 9.09 3.25
N LYS A 127 2.73 8.34 2.94
CA LYS A 127 2.72 7.34 1.86
C LYS A 127 1.68 6.23 2.09
N THR A 128 1.57 5.73 3.30
CA THR A 128 0.55 4.72 3.66
C THR A 128 -0.86 5.28 3.50
N LEU A 129 -1.11 6.48 3.98
CA LEU A 129 -2.41 7.15 3.83
C LEU A 129 -2.74 7.45 2.36
N TYR A 130 -1.74 7.84 1.57
CA TYR A 130 -1.92 8.03 0.14
C TYR A 130 -2.32 6.72 -0.55
N ASN A 131 -1.66 5.61 -0.24
CA ASN A 131 -1.98 4.30 -0.80
C ASN A 131 -3.38 3.83 -0.40
N MET A 132 -3.79 4.06 0.86
CA MET A 132 -5.16 3.81 1.30
C MET A 132 -6.17 4.64 0.50
N GLY A 133 -5.89 5.91 0.30
CA GLY A 133 -6.73 6.79 -0.51
C GLY A 133 -6.90 6.27 -1.93
N THR A 134 -5.81 5.81 -2.54
CA THR A 134 -5.85 5.21 -3.88
C THR A 134 -6.71 3.94 -3.90
N ALA A 135 -6.55 3.06 -2.92
CA ALA A 135 -7.36 1.85 -2.80
C ALA A 135 -8.86 2.17 -2.61
N TYR A 136 -9.19 3.14 -1.79
CA TYR A 136 -10.57 3.59 -1.63
C TYR A 136 -11.15 4.19 -2.92
N ALA A 137 -10.36 4.97 -3.66
CA ALA A 137 -10.78 5.52 -4.94
C ALA A 137 -11.08 4.42 -5.95
N GLU A 138 -10.26 3.37 -6.00
CA GLU A 138 -10.50 2.19 -6.86
C GLU A 138 -11.77 1.43 -6.48
N MET A 139 -12.13 1.41 -5.20
CA MET A 139 -13.41 0.88 -4.72
C MET A 139 -14.59 1.85 -4.93
N GLN A 140 -14.38 2.99 -5.56
CA GLN A 140 -15.37 4.06 -5.73
C GLN A 140 -15.87 4.66 -4.39
N ARG A 141 -15.13 4.49 -3.33
CA ARG A 141 -15.38 5.11 -2.03
C ARG A 141 -14.67 6.47 -1.95
N PHE A 142 -15.15 7.40 -2.76
CA PHE A 142 -14.47 8.69 -3.00
C PHE A 142 -14.40 9.57 -1.74
N GLY A 143 -15.41 9.55 -0.89
CA GLY A 143 -15.39 10.28 0.38
C GLY A 143 -14.28 9.82 1.32
N ASP A 144 -14.10 8.51 1.45
CA ASP A 144 -13.03 7.92 2.26
C ASP A 144 -11.66 8.17 1.63
N ALA A 145 -11.56 8.10 0.30
CA ALA A 145 -10.33 8.42 -0.44
C ALA A 145 -9.88 9.86 -0.18
N ILE A 146 -10.77 10.82 -0.25
CA ILE A 146 -10.49 12.23 0.01
C ILE A 146 -9.94 12.42 1.42
N LYS A 147 -10.55 11.83 2.44
CA LYS A 147 -10.08 11.90 3.83
C LYS A 147 -8.66 11.36 3.96
N CYS A 148 -8.35 10.24 3.33
CA CYS A 148 -7.01 9.66 3.35
C CYS A 148 -5.97 10.57 2.69
N PHE A 149 -6.27 11.13 1.52
CA PHE A 149 -5.37 12.05 0.83
C PHE A 149 -5.16 13.35 1.62
N GLU A 150 -6.21 13.92 2.21
CA GLU A 150 -6.10 15.11 3.06
C GLU A 150 -5.22 14.86 4.28
N GLN A 151 -5.35 13.71 4.92
CA GLN A 151 -4.51 13.32 6.06
C GLN A 151 -3.07 13.00 5.66
N ALA A 152 -2.84 12.55 4.44
CA ALA A 152 -1.51 12.22 3.93
C ALA A 152 -0.62 13.45 3.74
N ILE A 153 -1.18 14.56 3.28
CA ILE A 153 -0.45 15.77 2.90
C ILE A 153 0.47 16.29 4.02
N PRO A 154 0.02 16.44 5.29
CA PRO A 154 0.87 16.95 6.36
C PRO A 154 1.83 15.91 6.95
N ARG A 155 1.84 14.67 6.44
CA ARG A 155 2.56 13.55 7.05
C ARG A 155 3.77 13.07 6.25
N GLY A 156 4.66 14.00 5.91
CA GLY A 156 5.98 13.67 5.36
C GLY A 156 6.01 13.38 3.86
N LEU A 157 4.98 13.76 3.11
CA LEU A 157 5.03 13.73 1.66
C LEU A 157 5.95 14.84 1.14
N ASP A 158 6.76 14.54 0.13
CA ASP A 158 7.50 15.56 -0.59
C ASP A 158 6.56 16.46 -1.44
N LYS A 159 7.11 17.52 -2.04
CA LYS A 159 6.30 18.50 -2.79
C LYS A 159 5.56 17.88 -3.97
N ASP A 160 6.18 16.95 -4.68
CA ASP A 160 5.57 16.30 -5.83
C ASP A 160 4.46 15.34 -5.40
N GLN A 161 4.68 14.59 -4.33
CA GLN A 161 3.68 13.72 -3.72
C GLN A 161 2.49 14.52 -3.18
N GLN A 162 2.73 15.66 -2.54
CA GLN A 162 1.66 16.56 -2.09
C GLN A 162 0.83 17.10 -3.24
N LYS A 163 1.48 17.44 -4.36
CA LYS A 163 0.81 17.89 -5.58
C LYS A 163 -0.09 16.79 -6.14
N LEU A 164 0.42 15.55 -6.21
CA LEU A 164 -0.37 14.39 -6.64
C LEU A 164 -1.57 14.16 -5.72
N ALA A 165 -1.38 14.22 -4.40
CA ALA A 165 -2.47 14.05 -3.45
C ALA A 165 -3.57 15.12 -3.65
N LYS A 166 -3.20 16.37 -3.85
CA LYS A 166 -4.15 17.46 -4.13
C LYS A 166 -4.92 17.24 -5.44
N GLU A 167 -4.25 16.72 -6.45
CA GLU A 167 -4.87 16.37 -7.72
C GLU A 167 -5.87 15.22 -7.58
N GLN A 168 -5.51 14.19 -6.84
CA GLN A 168 -6.41 13.08 -6.52
C GLN A 168 -7.64 13.54 -5.73
N ILE A 169 -7.48 14.44 -4.77
CA ILE A 169 -8.60 15.05 -4.04
C ILE A 169 -9.56 15.75 -5.00
N ARG A 170 -9.06 16.55 -5.92
CA ARG A 170 -9.89 17.24 -6.94
C ARG A 170 -10.65 16.24 -7.80
N ARG A 171 -9.97 15.21 -8.28
CA ARG A 171 -10.57 14.15 -9.09
C ARG A 171 -11.66 13.40 -8.31
N CYS A 172 -11.37 13.00 -7.09
CA CYS A 172 -12.33 12.30 -6.24
C CYS A 172 -13.55 13.17 -5.90
N ASN A 173 -13.39 14.47 -5.71
CA ASN A 173 -14.51 15.39 -5.50
C ASN A 173 -15.45 15.45 -6.71
N ILE A 174 -14.91 15.46 -7.91
CA ILE A 174 -15.71 15.43 -9.16
C ILE A 174 -16.50 14.12 -9.24
N LEU A 175 -15.81 12.99 -9.04
CA LEU A 175 -16.41 11.66 -9.11
C LEU A 175 -17.47 11.46 -8.02
N LEU A 176 -17.25 11.98 -6.82
CA LEU A 176 -18.21 11.93 -5.73
C LEU A 176 -19.50 12.69 -6.07
N LYS A 177 -19.37 13.89 -6.66
CA LYS A 177 -20.53 14.67 -7.10
C LYS A 177 -21.31 13.97 -8.22
N GLU A 178 -20.61 13.35 -9.16
CA GLU A 178 -21.24 12.54 -10.21
C GLU A 178 -21.98 11.34 -9.65
N GLN A 179 -21.37 10.63 -8.69
CA GLN A 179 -21.97 9.50 -8.00
C GLN A 179 -23.24 9.92 -7.24
N GLN A 180 -23.20 11.02 -6.51
CA GLN A 180 -24.35 11.58 -5.80
C GLN A 180 -25.47 11.99 -6.75
N ARG A 181 -25.15 12.55 -7.91
CA ARG A 181 -26.13 12.94 -8.92
C ARG A 181 -26.86 11.73 -9.52
N LYS A 182 -26.17 10.62 -9.72
CA LYS A 182 -26.76 9.38 -10.23
C LYS A 182 -27.67 8.70 -9.20
N MET A 183 -27.49 8.97 -7.92
CA MET A 183 -28.30 8.38 -6.82
C MET A 183 -29.55 9.21 -6.49
N SER A 184 -29.65 10.44 -7.00
CA SER A 184 -30.83 11.31 -6.88
C SER A 184 -31.64 11.28 -8.20
#